data_652da880f42a5d395a324406cef4284f
#
_entry.id   652da880f42a5d395a324406cef4284f
#
_cell.length_a   1.000
_cell.length_b   1.000
_cell.length_c   1.000
_cell.angle_alpha   90.00
_cell.angle_beta   90.00
_cell.angle_gamma   90.00
#
_symmetry.space_group_name_H-M   'P 1'
#
loop_
_entity.id
_entity.type
_entity.pdbx_description
1 polymer ?
#
loop_
_entity_poly.entity_id
_entity_poly.type
_entity_poly.pdbx_seq_one_letter_code
_entity_poly.pdbx_strand_id
1 'polypeptide(L)'
;MSYLEESLAAGDVVVARFALHWTAKGRLFLWIVLIPLVIGIFGTIYEGLRLHSIELGVTNRRVVRKTGIMSRETEELRLSAIETVDLHQTTWGRLLGFGDVRVTGRGESSMLLYRVKDPLEVKRAIESAYAANVEQAGAGNRT
;
A
#
# COMPACT_ATOMS: atom_id res chain seq x y z
N MET A 1 -35.14 25.33 25.10
CA MET A 1 -36.57 25.17 25.46
C MET A 1 -36.92 23.73 25.16
N SER A 2 -37.59 23.05 26.09
CA SER A 2 -37.93 21.62 25.95
C SER A 2 -39.26 21.49 25.18
N TYR A 3 -39.34 20.60 24.21
CA TYR A 3 -40.53 20.28 23.42
C TYR A 3 -41.76 19.99 24.31
N LEU A 4 -41.54 19.53 25.53
CA LEU A 4 -42.58 19.30 26.52
C LEU A 4 -43.21 20.60 27.03
N GLU A 5 -42.48 21.70 27.10
CA GLU A 5 -42.95 23.00 27.56
C GLU A 5 -43.80 23.72 26.50
N GLU A 6 -43.53 23.42 25.23
CA GLU A 6 -44.21 23.99 24.06
C GLU A 6 -45.55 23.32 23.78
N SER A 7 -45.75 22.08 24.27
CA SER A 7 -46.99 21.28 24.05
C SER A 7 -47.97 21.31 25.23
N LEU A 8 -47.66 22.07 26.28
CA LEU A 8 -48.54 22.17 27.45
C LEU A 8 -49.75 23.08 27.16
N ALA A 9 -50.98 22.57 27.41
CA ALA A 9 -52.16 23.38 27.38
C ALA A 9 -52.23 24.31 28.60
N ALA A 10 -53.02 25.38 28.49
CA ALA A 10 -53.15 26.34 29.59
C ALA A 10 -53.73 25.68 30.86
N GLY A 11 -52.88 25.53 31.88
CA GLY A 11 -53.23 24.87 33.15
C GLY A 11 -52.54 23.55 33.41
N ASP A 12 -51.79 22.98 32.43
CA ASP A 12 -51.04 21.74 32.62
C ASP A 12 -49.77 21.98 33.43
N VAL A 13 -49.49 21.12 34.40
CA VAL A 13 -48.30 21.14 35.24
C VAL A 13 -47.53 19.84 35.02
N VAL A 14 -46.23 19.93 34.69
CA VAL A 14 -45.37 18.75 34.56
C VAL A 14 -45.18 18.12 35.94
N VAL A 15 -45.84 17.00 36.19
CA VAL A 15 -45.80 16.29 37.48
C VAL A 15 -44.53 15.48 37.65
N ALA A 16 -43.95 14.94 36.57
CA ALA A 16 -42.69 14.20 36.61
C ALA A 16 -41.97 14.23 35.26
N ARG A 17 -40.64 14.31 35.32
CA ARG A 17 -39.74 14.15 34.14
C ARG A 17 -38.98 12.84 34.27
N PHE A 18 -39.08 11.98 33.28
CA PHE A 18 -38.33 10.72 33.23
C PHE A 18 -37.17 10.86 32.25
N ALA A 19 -35.95 10.64 32.72
CA ALA A 19 -34.78 10.57 31.86
C ALA A 19 -34.61 9.13 31.36
N LEU A 20 -34.25 8.98 30.10
CA LEU A 20 -33.94 7.67 29.52
C LEU A 20 -32.69 7.10 30.22
N HIS A 21 -32.80 5.86 30.71
CA HIS A 21 -31.71 5.16 31.36
C HIS A 21 -30.54 5.01 30.39
N TRP A 22 -29.31 5.06 30.90
CA TRP A 22 -28.09 4.93 30.10
C TRP A 22 -28.02 3.72 29.20
N THR A 23 -28.71 2.61 29.57
CA THR A 23 -28.81 1.39 28.76
C THR A 23 -29.45 1.62 27.39
N ALA A 24 -30.34 2.59 27.25
CA ALA A 24 -30.91 2.96 25.95
C ALA A 24 -29.85 3.55 25.01
N LYS A 25 -28.74 4.11 25.54
CA LYS A 25 -27.57 4.62 24.81
C LYS A 25 -26.58 3.51 24.47
N GLY A 26 -26.74 2.32 25.04
CA GLY A 26 -25.86 1.17 24.80
C GLY A 26 -25.80 0.75 23.34
N ARG A 27 -26.92 0.84 22.60
CA ARG A 27 -26.95 0.61 21.15
C ARG A 27 -26.07 1.60 20.40
N LEU A 28 -26.07 2.85 20.79
CA LEU A 28 -25.23 3.88 20.17
C LEU A 28 -23.76 3.63 20.43
N PHE A 29 -23.41 3.24 21.66
CA PHE A 29 -22.06 2.84 22.00
C PHE A 29 -21.61 1.60 21.22
N LEU A 30 -22.48 0.61 21.06
CA LEU A 30 -22.21 -0.58 20.23
C LEU A 30 -21.87 -0.20 18.78
N TRP A 31 -22.62 0.72 18.18
CA TRP A 31 -22.36 1.19 16.82
C TRP A 31 -21.04 1.97 16.71
N ILE A 32 -20.69 2.79 17.71
CA ILE A 32 -19.43 3.53 17.75
C ILE A 32 -18.23 2.58 17.75
N VAL A 33 -18.33 1.42 18.40
CA VAL A 33 -17.26 0.41 18.44
C VAL A 33 -17.27 -0.47 17.18
N LEU A 34 -18.45 -0.83 16.69
CA LEU A 34 -18.59 -1.78 15.58
C LEU A 34 -18.21 -1.18 14.22
N ILE A 35 -18.55 0.10 13.99
CA ILE A 35 -18.26 0.77 12.72
C ILE A 35 -16.75 0.78 12.39
N PRO A 36 -15.83 1.25 13.27
CA PRO A 36 -14.41 1.25 12.98
C PRO A 36 -13.84 -0.17 12.87
N LEU A 37 -14.39 -1.13 13.60
CA LEU A 37 -14.00 -2.54 13.48
C LEU A 37 -14.30 -3.09 12.08
N VAL A 38 -15.51 -2.86 11.57
CA VAL A 38 -15.92 -3.30 10.23
C VAL A 38 -15.08 -2.62 9.15
N ILE A 39 -14.89 -1.29 9.25
CA ILE A 39 -14.05 -0.53 8.30
C ILE A 39 -12.61 -1.04 8.35
N GLY A 40 -12.08 -1.33 9.54
CA GLY A 40 -10.73 -1.88 9.72
C GLY A 40 -10.57 -3.25 9.03
N ILE A 41 -11.56 -4.14 9.14
CA ILE A 41 -11.54 -5.44 8.47
C ILE A 41 -11.52 -5.28 6.94
N PHE A 42 -12.40 -4.44 6.39
CA PHE A 42 -12.41 -4.18 4.94
C PHE A 42 -11.12 -3.54 4.46
N GLY A 43 -10.56 -2.58 5.21
CA GLY A 43 -9.26 -1.97 4.90
C GLY A 43 -8.12 -2.98 4.90
N THR A 44 -8.10 -3.90 5.86
CA THR A 44 -7.06 -4.95 5.96
C THR A 44 -7.15 -5.93 4.79
N ILE A 45 -8.35 -6.36 4.42
CA ILE A 45 -8.59 -7.25 3.26
C ILE A 45 -8.14 -6.54 1.97
N TYR A 46 -8.54 -5.28 1.79
CA TYR A 46 -8.17 -4.51 0.61
C TYR A 46 -6.64 -4.35 0.49
N GLU A 47 -5.96 -3.99 1.59
CA GLU A 47 -4.50 -3.86 1.58
C GLU A 47 -3.81 -5.21 1.36
N GLY A 48 -4.32 -6.29 1.93
CA GLY A 48 -3.83 -7.64 1.68
C GLY A 48 -3.92 -8.04 0.20
N LEU A 49 -5.06 -7.78 -0.45
CA LEU A 49 -5.24 -8.01 -1.88
C LEU A 49 -4.32 -7.14 -2.72
N ARG A 50 -4.16 -5.87 -2.35
CA ARG A 50 -3.27 -4.93 -3.01
C ARG A 50 -1.82 -5.40 -2.98
N LEU A 51 -1.33 -5.81 -1.81
CA LEU A 51 0.04 -6.31 -1.65
C LEU A 51 0.27 -7.62 -2.42
N HIS A 52 -0.72 -8.49 -2.47
CA HIS A 52 -0.65 -9.74 -3.24
C HIS A 52 -0.66 -9.52 -4.76
N SER A 53 -1.17 -8.37 -5.22
CA SER A 53 -1.25 -8.02 -6.64
C SER A 53 0.02 -7.36 -7.19
N ILE A 54 1.08 -7.24 -6.38
CA ILE A 54 2.37 -6.68 -6.80
C ILE A 54 3.27 -7.82 -7.25
N GLU A 55 3.58 -7.86 -8.54
CA GLU A 55 4.54 -8.80 -9.11
C GLU A 55 5.78 -8.06 -9.58
N LEU A 56 6.93 -8.54 -9.14
CA LEU A 56 8.25 -8.03 -9.53
C LEU A 56 9.00 -9.13 -10.26
N GLY A 57 9.59 -8.81 -11.40
CA GLY A 57 10.38 -9.75 -12.18
C GLY A 57 11.59 -9.10 -12.81
N VAL A 58 12.71 -9.81 -12.79
CA VAL A 58 13.92 -9.46 -13.55
C VAL A 58 14.10 -10.51 -14.64
N THR A 59 14.19 -10.07 -15.88
CA THR A 59 14.42 -10.92 -17.03
C THR A 59 15.79 -10.59 -17.62
N ASN A 60 16.23 -11.36 -18.60
CA ASN A 60 17.50 -11.10 -19.31
C ASN A 60 17.51 -9.80 -20.16
N ARG A 61 16.38 -9.08 -20.28
CA ARG A 61 16.26 -7.87 -21.11
C ARG A 61 15.64 -6.69 -20.39
N ARG A 62 14.83 -6.93 -19.35
CA ARG A 62 14.06 -5.88 -18.67
C ARG A 62 13.77 -6.22 -17.21
N VAL A 63 13.62 -5.18 -16.40
CA VAL A 63 13.00 -5.25 -15.08
C VAL A 63 11.53 -4.90 -15.27
N VAL A 64 10.63 -5.69 -14.69
CA VAL A 64 9.17 -5.54 -14.82
C VAL A 64 8.56 -5.43 -13.43
N ARG A 65 7.72 -4.42 -13.24
CA ARG A 65 6.86 -4.26 -12.07
C ARG A 65 5.41 -4.23 -12.54
N LYS A 66 4.60 -5.14 -12.03
CA LYS A 66 3.15 -5.12 -12.24
C LYS A 66 2.46 -4.78 -10.94
N THR A 67 1.51 -3.88 -11.00
CA THR A 67 0.71 -3.46 -9.85
C THR A 67 -0.75 -3.34 -10.24
N GLY A 68 -1.64 -3.52 -9.27
CA GLY A 68 -3.06 -3.21 -9.38
C GLY A 68 -4.00 -4.39 -9.26
N ILE A 69 -5.12 -4.17 -8.55
CA ILE A 69 -6.21 -5.14 -8.36
C ILE A 69 -7.26 -4.97 -9.46
N MET A 70 -7.71 -3.73 -9.69
CA MET A 70 -8.77 -3.40 -10.65
C MET A 70 -8.22 -2.82 -11.95
N SER A 71 -7.16 -2.02 -11.89
CA SER A 71 -6.42 -1.52 -13.04
C SER A 71 -5.02 -2.14 -13.01
N ARG A 72 -4.60 -2.72 -14.12
CA ARG A 72 -3.24 -3.29 -14.25
C ARG A 72 -2.31 -2.21 -14.76
N GLU A 73 -1.35 -1.85 -13.97
CA GLU A 73 -0.25 -0.98 -14.35
C GLU A 73 1.02 -1.80 -14.46
N THR A 74 1.66 -1.74 -15.61
CA THR A 74 2.91 -2.45 -15.88
C THR A 74 3.98 -1.42 -16.20
N GLU A 75 5.00 -1.36 -15.36
CA GLU A 75 6.20 -0.59 -15.60
C GLU A 75 7.31 -1.53 -16.05
N GLU A 76 7.97 -1.18 -17.14
CA GLU A 76 9.07 -1.94 -17.68
C GLU A 76 10.28 -1.04 -17.91
N LEU A 77 11.44 -1.45 -17.42
CA LEU A 77 12.70 -0.77 -17.65
C LEU A 77 13.67 -1.73 -18.31
N ARG A 78 14.16 -1.37 -19.51
CA ARG A 78 15.14 -2.19 -20.24
C ARG A 78 16.48 -2.18 -19.51
N LEU A 79 17.11 -3.35 -19.37
CA LEU A 79 18.42 -3.46 -18.74
C LEU A 79 19.48 -2.57 -19.42
N SER A 80 19.46 -2.46 -20.74
CA SER A 80 20.37 -1.59 -21.50
C SER A 80 20.18 -0.10 -21.23
N ALA A 81 19.08 0.30 -20.62
CA ALA A 81 18.79 1.69 -20.26
C ALA A 81 19.09 1.99 -18.78
N ILE A 82 19.47 1.00 -17.98
CA ILE A 82 19.78 1.19 -16.56
C ILE A 82 21.10 1.96 -16.42
N GLU A 83 21.09 2.96 -15.56
CA GLU A 83 22.28 3.75 -15.19
C GLU A 83 22.71 3.46 -13.75
N THR A 84 21.76 3.45 -12.80
CA THR A 84 22.06 3.19 -11.40
C THR A 84 21.03 2.29 -10.75
N VAL A 85 21.49 1.51 -9.76
CA VAL A 85 20.64 0.67 -8.91
C VAL A 85 20.97 1.00 -7.46
N ASP A 86 20.11 1.79 -6.83
CA ASP A 86 20.27 2.25 -5.46
C ASP A 86 19.47 1.39 -4.50
N LEU A 87 20.08 1.03 -3.38
CA LEU A 87 19.46 0.31 -2.29
C LEU A 87 19.27 1.25 -1.11
N HIS A 88 18.03 1.41 -0.66
CA HIS A 88 17.70 2.10 0.57
C HIS A 88 17.08 1.16 1.59
N GLN A 89 17.77 0.97 2.71
CA GLN A 89 17.36 0.06 3.75
C GLN A 89 17.51 0.72 5.12
N THR A 90 16.40 0.86 5.83
CA THR A 90 16.40 1.36 7.20
C THR A 90 16.93 0.32 8.17
N THR A 91 17.26 0.72 9.42
CA THR A 91 17.69 -0.21 10.47
C THR A 91 16.66 -1.32 10.72
N TRP A 92 15.39 -0.96 10.78
CA TRP A 92 14.29 -1.93 10.89
C TRP A 92 14.15 -2.79 9.64
N GLY A 93 14.35 -2.21 8.46
CA GLY A 93 14.36 -2.95 7.20
C GLY A 93 15.46 -4.01 7.16
N ARG A 94 16.66 -3.73 7.71
CA ARG A 94 17.75 -4.69 7.85
C ARG A 94 17.40 -5.84 8.79
N LEU A 95 16.80 -5.52 9.92
CA LEU A 95 16.42 -6.54 10.92
C LEU A 95 15.31 -7.45 10.38
N LEU A 96 14.36 -6.90 9.62
CA LEU A 96 13.19 -7.59 9.10
C LEU A 96 13.36 -8.09 7.65
N GLY A 97 14.52 -7.86 7.02
CA GLY A 97 14.84 -8.37 5.68
C GLY A 97 14.08 -7.68 4.54
N PHE A 98 13.72 -6.39 4.67
CA PHE A 98 13.09 -5.64 3.58
C PHE A 98 13.78 -4.30 3.31
N GLY A 99 13.54 -3.72 2.15
CA GLY A 99 14.05 -2.40 1.76
C GLY A 99 13.52 -1.97 0.39
N ASP A 100 13.91 -0.78 -0.02
CA ASP A 100 13.51 -0.20 -1.29
C ASP A 100 14.69 -0.28 -2.27
N VAL A 101 14.42 -0.69 -3.50
CA VAL A 101 15.41 -0.69 -4.59
C VAL A 101 14.92 0.27 -5.66
N ARG A 102 15.71 1.31 -5.92
CA ARG A 102 15.46 2.28 -6.98
C ARG A 102 16.34 1.95 -8.18
N VAL A 103 15.70 1.75 -9.31
CA VAL A 103 16.38 1.54 -10.58
C VAL A 103 16.19 2.78 -11.43
N THR A 104 17.26 3.46 -11.76
CA THR A 104 17.25 4.67 -12.60
C THR A 104 17.75 4.32 -13.98
N GLY A 105 17.00 4.69 -15.00
CA GLY A 105 17.37 4.52 -16.40
C GLY A 105 17.73 5.85 -17.05
N ARG A 106 18.14 5.79 -18.30
CA ARG A 106 18.48 6.96 -19.11
C ARG A 106 17.27 7.87 -19.28
N GLY A 107 17.52 9.16 -19.13
CA GLY A 107 16.49 10.18 -19.12
C GLY A 107 15.79 10.26 -17.77
N GLU A 108 14.51 10.59 -17.75
CA GLU A 108 13.72 10.70 -16.50
C GLU A 108 13.08 9.38 -16.05
N SER A 109 13.42 8.25 -16.67
CA SER A 109 12.83 6.97 -16.32
C SER A 109 13.42 6.43 -15.02
N SER A 110 12.57 6.23 -14.01
CA SER A 110 12.95 5.60 -12.75
C SER A 110 11.85 4.65 -12.29
N MET A 111 12.26 3.51 -11.74
CA MET A 111 11.36 2.52 -11.17
C MET A 111 11.72 2.32 -9.70
N LEU A 112 10.74 2.49 -8.81
CA LEU A 112 10.92 2.23 -7.39
C LEU A 112 10.26 0.89 -7.02
N LEU A 113 11.09 -0.08 -6.62
CA LEU A 113 10.66 -1.35 -6.07
C LEU A 113 10.53 -1.18 -4.56
N TYR A 114 9.31 -0.89 -4.10
CA TYR A 114 9.04 -0.52 -2.72
C TYR A 114 8.93 -1.74 -1.81
N ARG A 115 9.63 -1.73 -0.68
CA ARG A 115 9.58 -2.74 0.40
C ARG A 115 9.74 -4.18 -0.10
N VAL A 116 10.68 -4.39 -1.00
CA VAL A 116 10.99 -5.74 -1.47
C VAL A 116 11.66 -6.57 -0.37
N LYS A 117 11.38 -7.86 -0.37
CA LYS A 117 12.10 -8.82 0.45
C LYS A 117 13.51 -9.01 -0.10
N ASP A 118 14.47 -9.17 0.79
CA ASP A 118 15.90 -9.39 0.47
C ASP A 118 16.41 -8.42 -0.60
N PRO A 119 16.35 -7.09 -0.36
CA PRO A 119 16.61 -6.08 -1.38
C PRO A 119 18.03 -6.10 -1.92
N LEU A 120 18.98 -6.65 -1.16
CA LEU A 120 20.35 -6.85 -1.61
C LEU A 120 20.43 -7.94 -2.69
N GLU A 121 19.65 -9.00 -2.57
CA GLU A 121 19.55 -10.05 -3.57
C GLU A 121 18.90 -9.53 -4.85
N VAL A 122 17.85 -8.73 -4.73
CA VAL A 122 17.19 -8.07 -5.86
C VAL A 122 18.18 -7.15 -6.60
N LYS A 123 18.96 -6.34 -5.88
CA LYS A 123 19.99 -5.50 -6.46
C LYS A 123 21.01 -6.34 -7.23
N ARG A 124 21.54 -7.39 -6.62
CA ARG A 124 22.51 -8.29 -7.26
C ARG A 124 21.94 -8.99 -8.51
N ALA A 125 20.67 -9.39 -8.47
CA ALA A 125 20.01 -10.00 -9.62
C ALA A 125 19.89 -9.02 -10.79
N ILE A 126 19.59 -7.76 -10.53
CA ILE A 126 19.54 -6.71 -11.56
C ILE A 126 20.92 -6.44 -12.13
N GLU A 127 21.94 -6.29 -11.29
CA GLU A 127 23.32 -6.02 -11.71
C GLU A 127 23.91 -7.18 -12.52
N SER A 128 23.68 -8.43 -12.13
CA SER A 128 24.14 -9.59 -12.88
C SER A 128 23.41 -9.75 -14.21
N ALA A 129 22.11 -9.48 -14.26
CA ALA A 129 21.35 -9.48 -15.52
C ALA A 129 21.83 -8.36 -16.46
N TYR A 130 22.18 -7.20 -15.92
CA TYR A 130 22.77 -6.09 -16.67
C TYR A 130 24.12 -6.49 -17.27
N ALA A 131 25.03 -7.06 -16.46
CA ALA A 131 26.35 -7.51 -16.91
C ALA A 131 26.24 -8.54 -18.05
N ALA A 132 25.39 -9.55 -17.88
CA ALA A 132 25.13 -10.55 -18.90
C ALA A 132 24.57 -9.96 -20.20
N ASN A 133 23.70 -8.94 -20.10
CA ASN A 133 23.15 -8.24 -21.26
C ASN A 133 24.23 -7.46 -22.03
N VAL A 134 25.17 -6.81 -21.32
CA VAL A 134 26.29 -6.08 -21.92
C VAL A 134 27.25 -7.03 -22.63
N GLU A 135 27.57 -8.17 -22.03
CA GLU A 135 28.43 -9.20 -22.65
C GLU A 135 27.86 -9.76 -23.95
N GLN A 136 26.53 -10.06 -23.94
CA GLN A 136 25.83 -10.55 -25.13
C GLN A 136 25.81 -9.49 -26.25
N ALA A 137 25.58 -8.24 -25.92
CA ALA A 137 25.63 -7.13 -26.89
C ALA A 137 27.07 -6.95 -27.48
N GLY A 138 28.09 -7.09 -26.65
CA GLY A 138 29.49 -7.01 -27.10
C GLY A 138 29.93 -8.18 -27.95
N ALA A 139 29.43 -9.38 -27.71
CA ALA A 139 29.73 -10.57 -28.52
C ALA A 139 29.05 -10.51 -29.90
N GLY A 140 27.80 -10.01 -29.98
CA GLY A 140 27.09 -9.86 -31.26
C GLY A 140 27.66 -8.79 -32.21
N ASN A 141 28.53 -7.90 -31.75
CA ASN A 141 29.13 -6.86 -32.57
C ASN A 141 30.54 -7.24 -33.09
N ARG A 142 31.01 -8.47 -32.82
CA ARG A 142 32.32 -8.99 -33.26
C ARG A 142 32.26 -9.95 -34.45
N THR A 143 31.06 -10.21 -34.97
CA THR A 143 30.79 -10.98 -36.20
C THR A 143 30.47 -10.05 -37.35
#